data_4ee4865da61e4f8fc86eb56d291dd5e7
#
_entry.id   4ee4865da61e4f8fc86eb56d291dd5e7
#
_cell.length_a   1.000
_cell.length_b   1.000
_cell.length_c   1.000
_cell.angle_alpha   90.00
_cell.angle_beta   90.00
_cell.angle_gamma   90.00
#
_symmetry.space_group_name_H-M   'P 1'
#
loop_
_entity.id
_entity.type
_entity.pdbx_description
1 polymer ?
#
loop_
_entity_poly.entity_id
_entity_poly.type
_entity_poly.pdbx_seq_one_letter_code
_entity_poly.pdbx_strand_id
1 'polypeptide(L)'
;IMRECHDNINELARLSINDLCKRFKGIGEAKAITIMAALELGKRRKTSEVLERKQIKSSQDLFDLFEPLMIDLEHEEFWIALMNGANKVLSTHRLTQGGSNQTIVDLPMLLKLSLEKSASSIAVAHNHPSGQNTPSREDENITKRIRQGSEAIGIRLLDHIIIARGKYYSFADEGRL
;
A
#
# COMPACT_ATOMS: atom_id res chain seq x y z
N ILE A 1 -9.38 22.92 31.66
CA ILE A 1 -10.44 22.76 30.61
C ILE A 1 -11.22 21.47 30.86
N MET A 2 -10.59 20.29 30.81
CA MET A 2 -11.31 19.01 30.90
C MET A 2 -12.13 18.85 32.16
N ARG A 3 -11.59 19.24 33.35
CA ARG A 3 -12.34 19.21 34.62
C ARG A 3 -13.66 20.00 34.58
N GLU A 4 -13.69 21.17 33.94
CA GLU A 4 -14.90 22.01 33.80
C GLU A 4 -15.87 21.46 32.74
N CYS A 5 -15.42 20.58 31.87
CA CYS A 5 -16.24 19.82 30.95
C CYS A 5 -16.52 18.40 31.45
N HIS A 6 -16.44 18.16 32.76
CA HIS A 6 -16.71 16.86 33.42
C HIS A 6 -15.90 15.70 32.80
N ASP A 7 -14.66 15.98 32.36
CA ASP A 7 -13.78 15.07 31.61
C ASP A 7 -14.41 14.46 30.34
N ASN A 8 -15.40 15.17 29.78
CA ASN A 8 -16.13 14.74 28.60
C ASN A 8 -15.77 15.63 27.39
N ILE A 9 -15.10 15.01 26.40
CA ILE A 9 -14.72 15.66 25.13
C ILE A 9 -15.93 16.17 24.36
N ASN A 10 -17.08 15.52 24.45
CA ASN A 10 -18.29 15.96 23.75
C ASN A 10 -18.83 17.28 24.32
N GLU A 11 -18.69 17.49 25.63
CA GLU A 11 -19.06 18.78 26.25
C GLU A 11 -18.10 19.89 25.78
N LEU A 12 -16.79 19.59 25.72
CA LEU A 12 -15.80 20.52 25.19
C LEU A 12 -16.09 20.89 23.71
N ALA A 13 -16.50 19.89 22.90
CA ALA A 13 -16.79 20.09 21.47
C ALA A 13 -18.04 20.96 21.19
N ARG A 14 -18.89 21.17 22.19
CA ARG A 14 -20.06 22.05 22.08
C ARG A 14 -19.75 23.53 22.30
N LEU A 15 -18.57 23.82 22.86
CA LEU A 15 -18.17 25.19 23.13
C LEU A 15 -17.71 25.90 21.85
N SER A 16 -18.02 27.19 21.74
CA SER A 16 -17.47 28.01 20.67
C SER A 16 -16.06 28.51 21.03
N ILE A 17 -15.33 29.02 20.02
CA ILE A 17 -14.03 29.70 20.25
C ILE A 17 -14.17 30.81 21.29
N ASN A 18 -15.24 31.58 21.22
CA ASN A 18 -15.52 32.67 22.17
C ASN A 18 -15.77 32.14 23.59
N ASP A 19 -16.48 31.02 23.74
CA ASP A 19 -16.71 30.38 25.04
C ASP A 19 -15.39 29.88 25.64
N LEU A 20 -14.52 29.28 24.83
CA LEU A 20 -13.21 28.83 25.27
C LEU A 20 -12.35 29.99 25.78
N CYS A 21 -12.35 31.11 25.05
CA CYS A 21 -11.59 32.31 25.47
C CYS A 21 -12.14 32.96 26.74
N LYS A 22 -13.46 32.98 26.93
CA LYS A 22 -14.09 33.61 28.07
C LYS A 22 -14.07 32.78 29.36
N ARG A 23 -14.27 31.47 29.20
CA ARG A 23 -14.40 30.56 30.37
C ARG A 23 -13.06 30.12 30.94
N PHE A 24 -12.03 29.94 30.06
CA PHE A 24 -10.79 29.34 30.51
C PHE A 24 -9.64 30.34 30.51
N LYS A 25 -9.17 30.69 31.72
CA LYS A 25 -8.03 31.58 31.90
C LYS A 25 -6.78 31.04 31.18
N GLY A 26 -6.15 31.87 30.36
CA GLY A 26 -4.96 31.51 29.60
C GLY A 26 -5.24 30.82 28.24
N ILE A 27 -6.51 30.71 27.83
CA ILE A 27 -6.91 30.31 26.51
C ILE A 27 -7.23 31.56 25.68
N GLY A 28 -6.30 31.97 24.86
CA GLY A 28 -6.53 32.98 23.82
C GLY A 28 -7.03 32.33 22.53
N GLU A 29 -7.37 33.18 21.56
CA GLU A 29 -7.98 32.78 20.29
C GLU A 29 -7.18 31.68 19.57
N ALA A 30 -5.85 31.80 19.46
CA ALA A 30 -5.02 30.81 18.80
C ALA A 30 -5.12 29.41 19.43
N LYS A 31 -5.12 29.33 20.78
CA LYS A 31 -5.29 28.05 21.49
C LYS A 31 -6.71 27.49 21.32
N ALA A 32 -7.73 28.36 21.36
CA ALA A 32 -9.12 27.97 21.16
C ALA A 32 -9.33 27.39 19.75
N ILE A 33 -8.78 28.03 18.71
CA ILE A 33 -8.81 27.53 17.33
C ILE A 33 -8.12 26.16 17.23
N THR A 34 -6.94 26.00 17.85
CA THR A 34 -6.21 24.72 17.84
C THR A 34 -7.03 23.60 18.48
N ILE A 35 -7.68 23.85 19.61
CA ILE A 35 -8.55 22.89 20.29
C ILE A 35 -9.73 22.50 19.39
N MET A 36 -10.43 23.48 18.82
CA MET A 36 -11.57 23.23 17.96
C MET A 36 -11.18 22.50 16.67
N ALA A 37 -10.03 22.83 16.07
CA ALA A 37 -9.50 22.12 14.92
C ALA A 37 -9.19 20.65 15.24
N ALA A 38 -8.59 20.36 16.40
CA ALA A 38 -8.31 18.99 16.84
C ALA A 38 -9.61 18.17 17.04
N LEU A 39 -10.65 18.79 17.63
CA LEU A 39 -11.96 18.16 17.81
C LEU A 39 -12.66 17.88 16.48
N GLU A 40 -12.59 18.83 15.56
CA GLU A 40 -13.15 18.67 14.20
C GLU A 40 -12.44 17.56 13.42
N LEU A 41 -11.10 17.48 13.50
CA LEU A 41 -10.33 16.38 12.89
C LEU A 41 -10.71 15.03 13.49
N GLY A 42 -10.90 14.96 14.82
CA GLY A 42 -11.38 13.77 15.51
C GLY A 42 -12.76 13.32 15.03
N LYS A 43 -13.68 14.28 14.83
CA LYS A 43 -15.01 14.04 14.27
C LYS A 43 -14.94 13.54 12.84
N ARG A 44 -14.18 14.19 11.96
CA ARG A 44 -13.98 13.77 10.57
C ARG A 44 -13.37 12.40 10.48
N ARG A 45 -12.38 12.07 11.32
CA ARG A 45 -11.81 10.72 11.38
C ARG A 45 -12.86 9.66 11.68
N LYS A 46 -13.80 9.94 12.61
CA LYS A 46 -14.87 9.00 12.99
C LYS A 46 -15.91 8.83 11.87
N THR A 47 -16.20 9.88 11.12
CA THR A 47 -17.17 9.89 10.01
C THR A 47 -16.55 9.55 8.66
N SER A 48 -15.23 9.56 8.54
CA SER A 48 -14.55 9.13 7.32
C SER A 48 -14.80 7.65 7.08
N GLU A 49 -15.18 7.29 5.87
CA GLU A 49 -15.25 5.90 5.46
C GLU A 49 -13.87 5.26 5.63
N VAL A 50 -13.86 4.07 6.21
CA VAL A 50 -12.65 3.25 6.24
C VAL A 50 -12.35 2.90 4.79
N LEU A 51 -11.24 3.42 4.24
CA LEU A 51 -10.76 3.02 2.92
C LEU A 51 -10.65 1.48 2.92
N GLU A 52 -11.60 0.81 2.27
CA GLU A 52 -11.55 -0.62 2.10
C GLU A 52 -10.35 -0.93 1.20
N ARG A 53 -9.30 -1.48 1.80
CA ARG A 53 -8.13 -1.95 1.07
C ARG A 53 -8.50 -3.22 0.32
N LYS A 54 -8.22 -3.26 -0.99
CA LYS A 54 -8.41 -4.46 -1.81
C LYS A 54 -7.72 -5.66 -1.15
N GLN A 55 -8.45 -6.73 -0.94
CA GLN A 55 -7.89 -7.98 -0.43
C GLN A 55 -7.56 -8.89 -1.61
N ILE A 56 -6.36 -9.45 -1.59
CA ILE A 56 -5.89 -10.41 -2.61
C ILE A 56 -6.21 -11.81 -2.13
N LYS A 57 -7.02 -12.53 -2.90
CA LYS A 57 -7.45 -13.91 -2.64
C LYS A 57 -7.05 -14.87 -3.76
N SER A 58 -6.74 -14.33 -4.94
CA SER A 58 -6.42 -15.09 -6.16
C SER A 58 -5.41 -14.33 -7.03
N SER A 59 -4.82 -15.02 -7.99
CA SER A 59 -4.01 -14.44 -9.07
C SER A 59 -4.81 -13.44 -9.91
N GLN A 60 -6.12 -13.68 -10.10
CA GLN A 60 -7.01 -12.74 -10.78
C GLN A 60 -7.10 -11.41 -10.04
N ASP A 61 -7.15 -11.40 -8.71
CA ASP A 61 -7.15 -10.15 -7.94
C ASP A 61 -5.86 -9.35 -8.13
N LEU A 62 -4.72 -10.05 -8.30
CA LEU A 62 -3.43 -9.41 -8.61
C LEU A 62 -3.43 -8.86 -10.03
N PHE A 63 -3.96 -9.61 -11.00
CA PHE A 63 -4.12 -9.13 -12.36
C PHE A 63 -4.96 -7.86 -12.40
N ASP A 64 -6.15 -7.86 -11.79
CA ASP A 64 -7.03 -6.69 -11.69
C ASP A 64 -6.41 -5.50 -10.93
N LEU A 65 -5.39 -5.75 -10.10
CA LEU A 65 -4.66 -4.70 -9.40
C LEU A 65 -3.61 -4.05 -10.29
N PHE A 66 -2.87 -4.86 -11.06
CA PHE A 66 -1.68 -4.42 -11.78
C PHE A 66 -1.93 -4.10 -13.26
N GLU A 67 -2.90 -4.77 -13.93
CA GLU A 67 -3.17 -4.54 -15.34
C GLU A 67 -3.43 -3.06 -15.67
N PRO A 68 -4.26 -2.31 -14.92
CA PRO A 68 -4.49 -0.90 -15.22
C PRO A 68 -3.24 -0.01 -15.15
N LEU A 69 -2.19 -0.48 -14.45
CA LEU A 69 -0.93 0.24 -14.32
C LEU A 69 0.02 -0.03 -15.49
N MET A 70 -0.23 -1.10 -16.27
CA MET A 70 0.72 -1.64 -17.25
C MET A 70 0.16 -1.79 -18.67
N ILE A 71 -1.16 -1.64 -18.85
CA ILE A 71 -1.84 -2.02 -20.11
C ILE A 71 -1.34 -1.26 -21.33
N ASP A 72 -0.96 0.01 -21.18
CA ASP A 72 -0.54 0.90 -22.27
C ASP A 72 0.99 1.09 -22.34
N LEU A 73 1.76 0.30 -21.58
CA LEU A 73 3.21 0.47 -21.54
C LEU A 73 3.88 -0.22 -22.75
N GLU A 74 4.70 0.53 -23.46
CA GLU A 74 5.54 0.04 -24.55
C GLU A 74 6.89 -0.53 -24.08
N HIS A 75 7.17 -0.44 -22.78
CA HIS A 75 8.38 -0.93 -22.12
C HIS A 75 8.03 -1.81 -20.92
N GLU A 76 8.96 -2.62 -20.47
CA GLU A 76 8.77 -3.46 -19.28
C GLU A 76 8.89 -2.63 -18.02
N GLU A 77 7.95 -2.79 -17.11
CA GLU A 77 8.00 -2.30 -15.75
C GLU A 77 7.83 -3.42 -14.74
N PHE A 78 8.54 -3.33 -13.63
CA PHE A 78 8.41 -4.27 -12.53
C PHE A 78 7.80 -3.59 -11.31
N TRP A 79 6.72 -4.18 -10.81
CA TRP A 79 5.93 -3.64 -9.71
C TRP A 79 5.85 -4.60 -8.53
N ILE A 80 5.61 -4.04 -7.36
CA ILE A 80 5.35 -4.80 -6.14
C ILE A 80 4.07 -4.31 -5.47
N ALA A 81 3.27 -5.24 -4.95
CA ALA A 81 2.21 -4.99 -3.98
C ALA A 81 2.67 -5.46 -2.60
N LEU A 82 2.57 -4.58 -1.63
CA LEU A 82 2.86 -4.84 -0.23
C LEU A 82 1.55 -5.07 0.51
N MET A 83 1.47 -6.14 1.30
CA MET A 83 0.22 -6.56 1.95
C MET A 83 0.43 -6.86 3.42
N ASN A 84 -0.64 -6.70 4.20
CA ASN A 84 -0.67 -7.09 5.61
C ASN A 84 -0.96 -8.60 5.78
N GLY A 85 -1.01 -9.08 7.04
CA GLY A 85 -1.27 -10.48 7.37
C GLY A 85 -2.62 -11.04 6.89
N ALA A 86 -3.59 -10.18 6.53
CA ALA A 86 -4.86 -10.55 5.92
C ALA A 86 -4.85 -10.42 4.38
N ASN A 87 -3.69 -10.29 3.75
CA ASN A 87 -3.48 -10.05 2.32
C ASN A 87 -4.22 -8.80 1.79
N LYS A 88 -4.46 -7.79 2.65
CA LYS A 88 -4.98 -6.50 2.20
C LYS A 88 -3.84 -5.63 1.71
N VAL A 89 -4.00 -5.05 0.53
CA VAL A 89 -2.99 -4.20 -0.11
C VAL A 89 -2.73 -2.95 0.74
N LEU A 90 -1.50 -2.79 1.20
CA LEU A 90 -1.03 -1.60 1.90
C LEU A 90 -0.66 -0.49 0.93
N SER A 91 0.10 -0.86 -0.11
CA SER A 91 0.52 0.02 -1.20
C SER A 91 1.06 -0.78 -2.38
N THR A 92 1.12 -0.14 -3.55
CA THR A 92 1.80 -0.64 -4.75
C THR A 92 2.93 0.32 -5.10
N HIS A 93 4.04 -0.22 -5.60
CA HIS A 93 5.19 0.59 -5.99
C HIS A 93 5.81 0.04 -7.28
N ARG A 94 6.21 0.95 -8.18
CA ARG A 94 7.06 0.60 -9.29
C ARG A 94 8.51 0.50 -8.80
N LEU A 95 9.14 -0.63 -9.04
CA LEU A 95 10.53 -0.87 -8.65
C LEU A 95 11.51 -0.47 -9.74
N THR A 96 11.15 -0.77 -11.00
CA THR A 96 12.00 -0.45 -12.14
C THR A 96 11.15 -0.02 -13.33
N GLN A 97 11.75 0.83 -14.16
CA GLN A 97 11.23 1.21 -15.46
C GLN A 97 12.30 0.85 -16.48
N GLY A 98 11.96 0.00 -17.43
CA GLY A 98 12.91 -0.58 -18.37
C GLY A 98 13.64 0.43 -19.24
N GLY A 99 14.91 0.10 -19.51
CA GLY A 99 15.65 0.52 -20.68
C GLY A 99 15.77 -0.66 -21.64
N SER A 100 16.31 -0.47 -22.83
CA SER A 100 16.28 -1.39 -23.97
C SER A 100 16.89 -2.80 -23.79
N ASN A 101 17.41 -3.16 -22.62
CA ASN A 101 17.98 -4.49 -22.33
C ASN A 101 17.87 -4.83 -20.83
N GLN A 102 16.83 -5.56 -20.45
CA GLN A 102 16.57 -6.17 -19.14
C GLN A 102 16.20 -5.22 -17.99
N THR A 103 15.08 -5.53 -17.37
CA THR A 103 14.62 -4.88 -16.13
C THR A 103 15.34 -5.51 -14.93
N ILE A 104 16.44 -4.90 -14.49
CA ILE A 104 17.17 -5.37 -13.30
C ILE A 104 16.38 -4.96 -12.05
N VAL A 105 15.80 -5.95 -11.38
CA VAL A 105 15.12 -5.72 -10.09
C VAL A 105 16.17 -5.60 -8.99
N ASP A 106 16.18 -4.45 -8.32
CA ASP A 106 17.01 -4.24 -7.13
C ASP A 106 16.36 -4.94 -5.91
N LEU A 107 16.81 -6.18 -5.65
CA LEU A 107 16.30 -6.97 -4.54
C LEU A 107 16.50 -6.30 -3.16
N PRO A 108 17.67 -5.72 -2.83
CA PRO A 108 17.83 -4.94 -1.61
C PRO A 108 16.79 -3.82 -1.44
N MET A 109 16.51 -3.06 -2.50
CA MET A 109 15.49 -2.01 -2.47
C MET A 109 14.09 -2.58 -2.23
N LEU A 110 13.72 -3.69 -2.88
CA LEU A 110 12.45 -4.39 -2.70
C LEU A 110 12.27 -4.82 -1.23
N LEU A 111 13.28 -5.47 -0.66
CA LEU A 111 13.25 -5.96 0.72
C LEU A 111 13.18 -4.80 1.72
N LYS A 112 13.98 -3.75 1.52
CA LYS A 112 13.94 -2.53 2.33
C LYS A 112 12.56 -1.91 2.36
N LEU A 113 11.95 -1.71 1.18
CA LEU A 113 10.61 -1.16 1.05
C LEU A 113 9.56 -2.01 1.78
N SER A 114 9.67 -3.34 1.68
CA SER A 114 8.77 -4.27 2.33
C SER A 114 8.84 -4.17 3.87
N LEU A 115 10.04 -4.02 4.42
CA LEU A 115 10.26 -3.80 5.86
C LEU A 115 9.75 -2.45 6.32
N GLU A 116 10.06 -1.36 5.59
CA GLU A 116 9.62 0.00 5.92
C GLU A 116 8.08 0.11 5.98
N LYS A 117 7.39 -0.63 5.14
CA LYS A 117 5.92 -0.68 5.12
C LYS A 117 5.32 -1.74 6.03
N SER A 118 6.15 -2.48 6.79
CA SER A 118 5.72 -3.56 7.68
C SER A 118 4.84 -4.58 6.95
N ALA A 119 5.22 -4.93 5.71
CA ALA A 119 4.51 -5.92 4.93
C ALA A 119 4.68 -7.31 5.53
N SER A 120 3.61 -8.09 5.59
CA SER A 120 3.64 -9.52 5.98
C SER A 120 3.73 -10.43 4.77
N SER A 121 3.27 -9.95 3.62
CA SER A 121 3.36 -10.64 2.34
C SER A 121 3.51 -9.64 1.20
N ILE A 122 4.07 -10.12 0.10
CA ILE A 122 4.28 -9.36 -1.13
C ILE A 122 3.77 -10.15 -2.33
N ALA A 123 3.40 -9.46 -3.38
CA ALA A 123 3.27 -10.01 -4.73
C ALA A 123 3.98 -9.09 -5.71
N VAL A 124 4.52 -9.66 -6.76
CA VAL A 124 5.21 -8.89 -7.79
C VAL A 124 4.57 -9.11 -9.16
N ALA A 125 4.69 -8.13 -10.01
CA ALA A 125 4.19 -8.18 -11.37
C ALA A 125 5.12 -7.46 -12.33
N HIS A 126 5.18 -7.94 -13.57
CA HIS A 126 5.76 -7.18 -14.67
C HIS A 126 4.96 -7.41 -15.97
N ASN A 127 5.12 -6.50 -16.91
CA ASN A 127 4.47 -6.62 -18.21
C ASN A 127 5.45 -7.07 -19.28
N HIS A 128 4.93 -7.83 -20.25
CA HIS A 128 5.61 -8.14 -21.52
C HIS A 128 4.93 -7.39 -22.68
N PRO A 129 5.51 -6.27 -23.16
CA PRO A 129 4.96 -5.52 -24.30
C PRO A 129 4.82 -6.34 -25.58
N SER A 130 5.65 -7.39 -25.72
CA SER A 130 5.57 -8.34 -26.85
C SER A 130 4.23 -9.07 -26.94
N GLY A 131 3.48 -9.16 -25.84
CA GLY A 131 2.22 -9.88 -25.74
C GLY A 131 2.36 -11.38 -25.42
N GLN A 132 3.57 -11.87 -25.17
CA GLN A 132 3.82 -13.25 -24.72
C GLN A 132 3.83 -13.27 -23.19
N ASN A 133 2.95 -14.05 -22.56
CA ASN A 133 2.90 -14.19 -21.11
C ASN A 133 3.72 -15.38 -20.58
N THR A 134 4.51 -16.02 -21.41
CA THR A 134 5.40 -17.12 -20.99
C THR A 134 6.62 -16.55 -20.27
N PRO A 135 6.97 -17.06 -19.05
CA PRO A 135 8.14 -16.58 -18.33
C PRO A 135 9.44 -16.92 -19.04
N SER A 136 10.38 -15.99 -19.01
CA SER A 136 11.77 -16.20 -19.41
C SER A 136 12.57 -16.89 -18.29
N ARG A 137 13.81 -17.29 -18.58
CA ARG A 137 14.73 -17.81 -17.56
C ARG A 137 15.08 -16.74 -16.52
N GLU A 138 15.15 -15.51 -16.95
CA GLU A 138 15.40 -14.34 -16.10
C GLU A 138 14.25 -14.14 -15.11
N ASP A 139 13.00 -14.31 -15.56
CA ASP A 139 11.81 -14.22 -14.69
C ASP A 139 11.80 -15.32 -13.63
N GLU A 140 12.16 -16.54 -14.01
CA GLU A 140 12.31 -17.64 -13.07
C GLU A 140 13.40 -17.37 -12.02
N ASN A 141 14.55 -16.87 -12.47
CA ASN A 141 15.66 -16.55 -11.59
C ASN A 141 15.32 -15.44 -10.60
N ILE A 142 14.69 -14.35 -11.08
CA ILE A 142 14.33 -13.23 -10.19
C ILE A 142 13.22 -13.63 -9.22
N THR A 143 12.23 -14.42 -9.65
CA THR A 143 11.18 -14.98 -8.79
C THR A 143 11.79 -15.77 -7.63
N LYS A 144 12.70 -16.69 -7.94
CA LYS A 144 13.41 -17.50 -6.93
C LYS A 144 14.21 -16.63 -5.96
N ARG A 145 14.93 -15.62 -6.46
CA ARG A 145 15.73 -14.71 -5.62
C ARG A 145 14.83 -13.86 -4.71
N ILE A 146 13.72 -13.34 -5.22
CA ILE A 146 12.75 -12.57 -4.42
C ILE A 146 12.15 -13.46 -3.34
N ARG A 147 11.70 -14.66 -3.69
CA ARG A 147 11.17 -15.62 -2.72
C ARG A 147 12.16 -15.90 -1.60
N GLN A 148 13.37 -16.31 -1.93
CA GLN A 148 14.40 -16.62 -0.94
C GLN A 148 14.74 -15.41 -0.05
N GLY A 149 14.89 -14.23 -0.65
CA GLY A 149 15.21 -13.01 0.08
C GLY A 149 14.08 -12.55 1.01
N SER A 150 12.83 -12.60 0.55
CA SER A 150 11.68 -12.21 1.36
C SER A 150 11.39 -13.21 2.48
N GLU A 151 11.47 -14.51 2.21
CA GLU A 151 11.31 -15.57 3.23
C GLU A 151 12.35 -15.47 4.33
N ALA A 152 13.61 -15.13 3.98
CA ALA A 152 14.69 -14.97 4.96
C ALA A 152 14.44 -13.86 5.99
N ILE A 153 13.58 -12.89 5.67
CA ILE A 153 13.17 -11.80 6.57
C ILE A 153 11.72 -11.96 7.06
N GLY A 154 11.12 -13.16 6.88
CA GLY A 154 9.77 -13.46 7.36
C GLY A 154 8.62 -12.86 6.53
N ILE A 155 8.89 -12.42 5.30
CA ILE A 155 7.89 -11.88 4.37
C ILE A 155 7.61 -12.91 3.28
N ARG A 156 6.34 -13.28 3.10
CA ARG A 156 5.96 -14.32 2.13
C ARG A 156 5.72 -13.71 0.75
N LEU A 157 6.34 -14.28 -0.29
CA LEU A 157 5.96 -14.03 -1.68
C LEU A 157 4.68 -14.83 -1.99
N LEU A 158 3.57 -14.13 -2.28
CA LEU A 158 2.29 -14.77 -2.60
C LEU A 158 2.24 -15.21 -4.06
N ASP A 159 2.73 -14.36 -4.96
CA ASP A 159 2.75 -14.65 -6.39
C ASP A 159 3.72 -13.72 -7.13
N HIS A 160 4.09 -14.15 -8.32
CA HIS A 160 4.66 -13.34 -9.37
C HIS A 160 3.80 -13.51 -10.62
N ILE A 161 3.24 -12.42 -11.14
CA ILE A 161 2.42 -12.46 -12.35
C ILE A 161 3.09 -11.73 -13.51
N ILE A 162 2.96 -12.29 -14.69
CA ILE A 162 3.40 -11.68 -15.96
C ILE A 162 2.17 -11.24 -16.73
N ILE A 163 2.06 -9.95 -17.03
CA ILE A 163 0.91 -9.36 -17.71
C ILE A 163 1.25 -9.12 -19.19
N ALA A 164 0.41 -9.61 -20.09
CA ALA A 164 0.62 -9.49 -21.52
C ALA A 164 -0.73 -9.33 -22.25
N ARG A 165 -1.04 -8.13 -22.74
CA ARG A 165 -2.22 -7.82 -23.58
C ARG A 165 -3.53 -8.44 -23.09
N GLY A 166 -3.92 -8.15 -21.85
CA GLY A 166 -5.18 -8.64 -21.26
C GLY A 166 -5.16 -10.10 -20.82
N LYS A 167 -3.98 -10.75 -20.83
CA LYS A 167 -3.73 -12.08 -20.28
C LYS A 167 -2.65 -12.01 -19.22
N TYR A 168 -2.60 -13.00 -18.37
CA TYR A 168 -1.52 -13.12 -17.39
C TYR A 168 -1.05 -14.56 -17.25
N TYR A 169 0.15 -14.70 -16.69
CA TYR A 169 0.73 -15.93 -16.18
C TYR A 169 0.96 -15.75 -14.69
N SER A 170 0.64 -16.74 -13.87
CA SER A 170 0.88 -16.75 -12.42
C SER A 170 1.83 -17.88 -12.08
N PHE A 171 2.94 -17.55 -11.41
CA PHE A 171 3.87 -18.57 -10.92
C PHE A 171 3.25 -19.43 -9.82
N ALA A 172 2.36 -18.86 -9.01
CA ALA A 172 1.66 -19.61 -7.96
C ALA A 172 0.68 -20.62 -8.54
N ASP A 173 -0.16 -20.23 -9.50
CA ASP A 173 -1.14 -21.12 -10.15
C ASP A 173 -0.47 -22.27 -10.87
N GLU A 174 0.70 -22.04 -11.45
CA GLU A 174 1.50 -23.06 -12.16
C GLU A 174 2.40 -23.90 -11.22
N GLY A 175 2.34 -23.64 -9.89
CA GLY A 175 3.13 -24.36 -8.89
C GLY A 175 4.65 -24.13 -9.02
N ARG A 176 5.07 -22.95 -9.51
CA ARG A 176 6.45 -22.60 -9.83
C ARG A 176 7.03 -21.51 -8.91
N LEU A 177 6.33 -21.22 -7.81
CA LEU A 177 6.87 -20.43 -6.71
C LEU A 177 7.82 -21.22 -5.84
#